data_c793127b8af072875c2a25e4b6d35131
#
_entry.id   c793127b8af072875c2a25e4b6d35131
#
_cell.length_a   1.000
_cell.length_b   1.000
_cell.length_c   1.000
_cell.angle_alpha   90.00
_cell.angle_beta   90.00
_cell.angle_gamma   90.00
#
_symmetry.space_group_name_H-M   'P 1'
#
loop_
_entity.id
_entity.type
_entity.pdbx_description
1 polymer ?
#
loop_
_entity_poly.entity_id
_entity_poly.type
_entity_poly.pdbx_seq_one_letter_code
_entity_poly.pdbx_strand_id
1 'polypeptide(L)'
;MWHPSFKLKIIALTFLTLPILSAKADETDTSEQLKKLQQMVQELQQQRLEQDKQIELLTKELVGIENQVSQVKITKSEEKRSSKGVPIYGAFKDGLVFEDGTSNWKLQLNGRMQADYRSYQPDEWRNDTFSIRRARLGGTFSFLKDFTVRVEGEYANDNIGTRATTALTYGYLDFTRWPAAKIRVGQFKPFFGLERPQSTNFTDFTELSLATNNGAIFTSTYDRGVMVFGDPMPWLNYNAYVVNGTGQNNDDVRDSKDIGARVNANFASFTANKDVVLHAGVSASKGSIGFSTAAGNNVAQSTEGSGVQFFNVSNISSTGSATTVPSTLATSRFTSDRQRLGLETAIAYGPVKVQAEYINANFEGKRGPTTAGVAFDNDIKVWYADVNWLVTGESYADAYKSGVFGRIKPKNNFDDKTGWGAFELGLRYSKFDASDFKALLPAATATAAFTSEADAWTAGAKWILNPNARIMLNYVHTNFDNDIRVSGKLDDTEEAAVLRAQYDF
;
A
#
# COMPACT_ATOMS: atom_id res chain seq x y z
N MET A 1 6.34 43.75 6.90
CA MET A 1 7.59 44.53 6.90
C MET A 1 8.67 43.74 7.66
N TRP A 2 9.80 43.67 7.03
CA TRP A 2 11.10 43.12 7.44
C TRP A 2 11.40 41.67 7.07
N HIS A 3 12.12 41.57 5.94
CA HIS A 3 12.98 40.43 5.57
C HIS A 3 14.33 40.52 6.30
N PRO A 4 15.01 39.39 6.51
CA PRO A 4 16.35 39.31 5.94
C PRO A 4 16.59 38.04 5.11
N SER A 5 17.08 38.28 3.91
CA SER A 5 17.59 37.31 2.95
C SER A 5 18.90 36.66 3.45
N PHE A 6 18.91 35.34 3.69
CA PHE A 6 20.14 34.57 3.88
C PHE A 6 20.62 34.05 2.52
N LYS A 7 21.66 34.66 1.99
CA LYS A 7 22.40 34.14 0.81
C LYS A 7 23.40 33.09 1.27
N LEU A 8 23.11 31.83 1.03
CA LEU A 8 24.09 30.75 1.18
C LEU A 8 25.04 30.78 -0.03
N LYS A 9 26.30 31.16 0.16
CA LYS A 9 27.35 31.02 -0.86
C LYS A 9 27.87 29.58 -0.77
N ILE A 10 27.61 28.82 -1.81
CA ILE A 10 28.25 27.51 -2.08
C ILE A 10 29.67 27.80 -2.52
N ILE A 11 30.65 27.37 -1.74
CA ILE A 11 32.08 27.35 -2.15
C ILE A 11 32.33 26.02 -2.86
N ALA A 12 32.41 26.07 -4.18
CA ALA A 12 32.82 24.94 -5.00
C ALA A 12 34.34 24.74 -4.82
N LEU A 13 34.76 23.58 -4.35
CA LEU A 13 36.16 23.16 -4.27
C LEU A 13 36.59 22.65 -5.64
N THR A 14 37.22 23.50 -6.44
CA THR A 14 37.89 23.12 -7.68
C THR A 14 39.29 22.63 -7.36
N PHE A 15 39.56 21.36 -7.63
CA PHE A 15 40.93 20.83 -7.68
C PHE A 15 41.67 21.40 -8.88
N LEU A 16 42.63 22.29 -8.64
CA LEU A 16 43.59 22.73 -9.63
C LEU A 16 44.82 21.82 -9.57
N THR A 17 45.09 21.10 -10.63
CA THR A 17 46.37 20.44 -10.87
C THR A 17 47.41 21.52 -11.23
N LEU A 18 48.42 21.68 -10.39
CA LEU A 18 49.56 22.55 -10.67
C LEU A 18 50.65 21.78 -11.46
N PRO A 19 51.22 22.37 -12.51
CA PRO A 19 52.46 21.89 -13.09
C PRO A 19 53.64 22.37 -12.24
N ILE A 20 54.57 21.47 -12.02
CA ILE A 20 55.85 21.77 -11.35
C ILE A 20 56.66 22.68 -12.26
N LEU A 21 56.71 23.96 -11.96
CA LEU A 21 57.78 24.86 -12.46
C LEU A 21 58.65 25.30 -11.27
N SER A 22 59.91 24.92 -11.31
CA SER A 22 60.89 25.40 -10.37
C SER A 22 61.13 26.91 -10.59
N ALA A 23 60.63 27.71 -9.67
CA ALA A 23 61.05 29.11 -9.52
C ALA A 23 61.48 29.30 -8.07
N LYS A 24 62.67 29.84 -7.86
CA LYS A 24 63.15 30.30 -6.56
C LYS A 24 62.11 31.27 -5.99
N ALA A 25 61.35 30.84 -5.02
CA ALA A 25 60.43 31.69 -4.26
C ALA A 25 61.25 32.46 -3.23
N ASP A 26 61.08 33.77 -3.23
CA ASP A 26 61.63 34.67 -2.25
C ASP A 26 61.10 34.35 -0.87
N GLU A 27 61.91 34.05 0.12
CA GLU A 27 61.49 33.64 1.50
C GLU A 27 60.61 34.69 2.20
N THR A 28 60.65 35.93 1.72
CA THR A 28 59.83 37.03 2.25
C THR A 28 58.34 36.92 1.90
N ASP A 29 57.98 36.44 0.71
CA ASP A 29 56.58 36.37 0.26
C ASP A 29 55.83 35.19 0.92
N THR A 30 56.50 34.07 1.14
CA THR A 30 55.93 32.88 1.83
C THR A 30 55.70 33.16 3.32
N SER A 31 56.52 33.97 3.96
CA SER A 31 56.34 34.37 5.35
C SER A 31 55.13 35.30 5.56
N GLU A 32 54.88 36.19 4.61
CA GLU A 32 53.74 37.11 4.64
C GLU A 32 52.41 36.39 4.37
N GLN A 33 52.41 35.43 3.46
CA GLN A 33 51.25 34.56 3.21
C GLN A 33 50.93 33.66 4.42
N LEU A 34 51.94 33.14 5.08
CA LEU A 34 51.76 32.33 6.29
C LEU A 34 51.16 33.15 7.43
N LYS A 35 51.60 34.42 7.63
CA LYS A 35 51.01 35.33 8.61
C LYS A 35 49.57 35.67 8.31
N LYS A 36 49.18 35.90 7.05
CA LYS A 36 47.81 36.14 6.62
C LYS A 36 46.91 34.91 6.88
N LEU A 37 47.42 33.70 6.59
CA LEU A 37 46.69 32.46 6.89
C LEU A 37 46.47 32.27 8.38
N GLN A 38 47.50 32.54 9.21
CA GLN A 38 47.39 32.47 10.66
C GLN A 38 46.37 33.48 11.23
N GLN A 39 46.33 34.70 10.70
CA GLN A 39 45.31 35.70 11.07
C GLN A 39 43.89 35.23 10.68
N MET A 40 43.71 34.70 9.48
CA MET A 40 42.41 34.20 9.01
C MET A 40 41.93 33.01 9.83
N VAL A 41 42.82 32.12 10.25
CA VAL A 41 42.49 31.01 11.16
C VAL A 41 42.09 31.52 12.55
N GLN A 42 42.77 32.55 13.07
CA GLN A 42 42.37 33.15 14.33
C GLN A 42 41.04 33.86 14.25
N GLU A 43 40.74 34.58 13.19
CA GLU A 43 39.42 35.20 12.97
C GLU A 43 38.28 34.16 12.87
N LEU A 44 38.53 33.08 12.14
CA LEU A 44 37.56 31.96 12.04
C LEU A 44 37.35 31.27 13.37
N GLN A 45 38.37 31.11 14.20
CA GLN A 45 38.24 30.56 15.54
C GLN A 45 37.45 31.49 16.48
N GLN A 46 37.64 32.79 16.38
CA GLN A 46 36.84 33.75 17.14
C GLN A 46 35.38 33.77 16.69
N GLN A 47 35.12 33.74 15.39
CA GLN A 47 33.74 33.66 14.89
C GLN A 47 33.06 32.38 15.34
N ARG A 48 33.76 31.27 15.37
CA ARG A 48 33.21 30.00 15.86
C ARG A 48 32.86 30.05 17.38
N LEU A 49 33.71 30.64 18.18
CA LEU A 49 33.47 30.85 19.57
C LEU A 49 32.25 31.76 19.84
N GLU A 50 32.03 32.71 18.97
CA GLU A 50 30.88 33.64 19.09
C GLU A 50 29.56 32.95 18.66
N GLN A 51 29.61 32.13 17.62
CA GLN A 51 28.50 31.28 17.23
C GLN A 51 28.13 30.24 18.29
N ASP A 52 29.12 29.60 18.90
CA ASP A 52 28.88 28.64 20.00
C ASP A 52 28.21 29.29 21.19
N LYS A 53 28.59 30.52 21.53
CA LYS A 53 27.92 31.31 22.59
C LYS A 53 26.48 31.68 22.23
N GLN A 54 26.21 32.03 20.99
CA GLN A 54 24.86 32.32 20.51
C GLN A 54 23.98 31.06 20.55
N ILE A 55 24.51 29.90 20.15
CA ILE A 55 23.82 28.61 20.25
C ILE A 55 23.49 28.24 21.67
N GLU A 56 24.43 28.46 22.59
CA GLU A 56 24.22 28.22 24.04
C GLU A 56 23.12 29.13 24.62
N LEU A 57 23.11 30.41 24.24
CA LEU A 57 22.08 31.38 24.66
C LEU A 57 20.70 30.99 24.12
N LEU A 58 20.61 30.66 22.83
CA LEU A 58 19.35 30.21 22.18
C LEU A 58 18.85 28.89 22.80
N THR A 59 19.77 27.99 23.15
CA THR A 59 19.41 26.73 23.82
C THR A 59 18.86 26.97 25.20
N LYS A 60 19.45 27.92 25.98
CA LYS A 60 18.90 28.31 27.29
C LYS A 60 17.53 29.00 27.19
N GLU A 61 17.32 29.83 26.16
CA GLU A 61 16.03 30.44 25.91
C GLU A 61 14.97 29.40 25.55
N LEU A 62 15.34 28.42 24.66
CA LEU A 62 14.45 27.32 24.29
C LEU A 62 14.03 26.48 25.50
N VAL A 63 14.96 26.09 26.35
CA VAL A 63 14.66 25.37 27.59
C VAL A 63 13.81 26.25 28.56
N GLY A 64 14.04 27.55 28.59
CA GLY A 64 13.22 28.50 29.35
C GLY A 64 11.77 28.54 28.84
N ILE A 65 11.58 28.61 27.53
CA ILE A 65 10.26 28.59 26.86
C ILE A 65 9.57 27.24 27.05
N GLU A 66 10.28 26.12 26.90
CA GLU A 66 9.71 24.79 27.16
C GLU A 66 9.25 24.62 28.61
N ASN A 67 10.02 25.13 29.55
CA ASN A 67 9.62 25.13 30.97
C ASN A 67 8.42 26.04 31.24
N GLN A 68 8.34 27.22 30.61
CA GLN A 68 7.17 28.11 30.71
C GLN A 68 5.93 27.49 30.07
N VAL A 69 6.06 26.86 28.90
CA VAL A 69 4.96 26.13 28.23
C VAL A 69 4.50 24.95 29.09
N SER A 70 5.43 24.23 29.69
CA SER A 70 5.12 23.12 30.62
C SER A 70 4.42 23.63 31.90
N GLN A 71 4.86 24.73 32.48
CA GLN A 71 4.22 25.36 33.63
C GLN A 71 2.83 25.92 33.28
N VAL A 72 2.65 26.53 32.13
CA VAL A 72 1.33 26.99 31.66
C VAL A 72 0.38 25.82 31.42
N LYS A 73 0.89 24.67 30.95
CA LYS A 73 0.10 23.43 30.83
C LYS A 73 -0.32 22.89 32.19
N ILE A 74 0.56 22.92 33.18
CA ILE A 74 0.30 22.43 34.56
C ILE A 74 -0.70 23.37 35.27
N THR A 75 -0.52 24.70 35.23
CA THR A 75 -1.44 25.67 35.85
C THR A 75 -2.82 25.67 35.23
N LYS A 76 -2.93 25.54 33.89
CA LYS A 76 -4.24 25.36 33.24
C LYS A 76 -4.92 24.04 33.55
N SER A 77 -4.17 22.99 33.93
CA SER A 77 -4.74 21.71 34.34
C SER A 77 -5.25 21.73 35.79
N GLU A 78 -4.71 22.59 36.65
CA GLU A 78 -5.14 22.70 38.05
C GLU A 78 -6.38 23.59 38.22
N GLU A 79 -6.53 24.65 37.44
CA GLU A 79 -7.71 25.55 37.51
C GLU A 79 -9.01 24.92 36.99
N LYS A 80 -8.97 23.81 36.24
CA LYS A 80 -10.15 23.14 35.68
C LYS A 80 -10.55 21.80 36.30
N ARG A 81 -10.04 21.45 37.46
CA ARG A 81 -10.46 20.25 38.21
C ARG A 81 -11.89 20.29 38.76
N SER A 82 -12.65 21.38 38.54
CA SER A 82 -14.06 21.47 38.99
C SER A 82 -15.08 21.09 37.90
N SER A 83 -14.69 20.85 36.65
CA SER A 83 -15.61 20.34 35.64
C SER A 83 -15.41 18.82 35.45
N LYS A 84 -16.52 18.06 35.46
CA LYS A 84 -16.56 16.59 35.31
C LYS A 84 -16.03 16.06 33.95
N GLY A 85 -15.23 16.81 33.20
CA GLY A 85 -14.70 16.46 31.90
C GLY A 85 -13.17 16.46 31.85
N VAL A 86 -12.60 15.58 31.01
CA VAL A 86 -11.16 15.56 30.69
C VAL A 86 -10.92 16.52 29.53
N PRO A 87 -9.90 17.43 29.60
CA PRO A 87 -9.58 18.30 28.47
C PRO A 87 -9.19 17.48 27.24
N ILE A 88 -9.74 17.84 26.09
CA ILE A 88 -9.42 17.22 24.79
C ILE A 88 -8.64 18.22 23.95
N TYR A 89 -7.50 17.77 23.41
CA TYR A 89 -6.65 18.54 22.52
C TYR A 89 -6.83 18.07 21.09
N GLY A 90 -7.00 19.01 20.18
CA GLY A 90 -7.13 18.74 18.74
C GLY A 90 -5.86 19.10 17.99
N ALA A 91 -5.43 18.26 17.05
CA ALA A 91 -4.32 18.52 16.15
C ALA A 91 -4.58 17.87 14.78
N PHE A 92 -3.97 18.43 13.73
CA PHE A 92 -3.91 17.77 12.43
C PHE A 92 -2.54 17.08 12.30
N LYS A 93 -2.54 15.73 12.31
CA LYS A 93 -1.32 14.92 12.24
C LYS A 93 -1.65 13.62 11.51
N ASP A 94 -1.42 13.61 10.19
CA ASP A 94 -1.87 12.52 9.30
C ASP A 94 -3.38 12.19 9.47
N GLY A 95 -4.22 13.25 9.62
CA GLY A 95 -5.64 13.21 9.96
C GLY A 95 -5.96 14.09 11.16
N LEU A 96 -7.25 14.24 11.45
CA LEU A 96 -7.73 14.98 12.63
C LEU A 96 -7.58 14.09 13.86
N VAL A 97 -6.74 14.50 14.79
CA VAL A 97 -6.47 13.79 16.04
C VAL A 97 -7.05 14.56 17.21
N PHE A 98 -7.80 13.88 18.07
CA PHE A 98 -8.29 14.36 19.36
C PHE A 98 -7.76 13.45 20.46
N GLU A 99 -7.07 13.99 21.45
CA GLU A 99 -6.48 13.21 22.54
C GLU A 99 -6.64 13.90 23.90
N ASP A 100 -6.63 13.14 24.98
CA ASP A 100 -6.87 13.63 26.35
C ASP A 100 -5.59 14.04 27.09
N GLY A 101 -4.48 14.22 26.44
CA GLY A 101 -3.20 14.59 27.06
C GLY A 101 -2.61 13.54 28.04
N THR A 102 -3.37 12.53 28.44
CA THR A 102 -2.89 11.40 29.29
C THR A 102 -2.61 10.14 28.47
N SER A 103 -2.88 10.20 27.18
CA SER A 103 -2.82 9.07 26.23
C SER A 103 -3.75 7.90 26.59
N ASN A 104 -4.75 8.11 27.43
CA ASN A 104 -5.77 7.11 27.74
C ASN A 104 -6.85 7.05 26.64
N TRP A 105 -7.09 8.22 25.99
CA TRP A 105 -8.11 8.36 24.96
C TRP A 105 -7.54 9.10 23.76
N LYS A 106 -7.64 8.49 22.59
CA LYS A 106 -7.25 9.11 21.34
C LYS A 106 -8.24 8.71 20.24
N LEU A 107 -8.83 9.70 19.58
CA LEU A 107 -9.62 9.53 18.35
C LEU A 107 -8.81 10.13 17.21
N GLN A 108 -8.57 9.35 16.17
CA GLN A 108 -8.01 9.82 14.92
C GLN A 108 -9.05 9.60 13.82
N LEU A 109 -9.51 10.67 13.19
CA LEU A 109 -10.33 10.59 11.99
C LEU A 109 -9.42 10.47 10.78
N ASN A 110 -9.77 9.57 9.91
CA ASN A 110 -9.04 9.34 8.67
C ASN A 110 -10.02 9.21 7.51
N GLY A 111 -9.59 9.64 6.34
CA GLY A 111 -10.39 9.58 5.14
C GLY A 111 -9.55 9.53 3.88
N ARG A 112 -10.21 9.25 2.76
CA ARG A 112 -9.62 9.34 1.42
C ARG A 112 -10.66 9.59 0.37
N MET A 113 -10.22 10.23 -0.70
CA MET A 113 -10.94 10.36 -1.95
C MET A 113 -10.00 10.06 -3.11
N GLN A 114 -10.44 9.22 -4.04
CA GLN A 114 -9.75 8.91 -5.29
C GLN A 114 -10.73 9.16 -6.43
N ALA A 115 -10.45 10.17 -7.23
CA ALA A 115 -11.21 10.53 -8.44
C ALA A 115 -10.37 10.18 -9.66
N ASP A 116 -10.94 9.40 -10.57
CA ASP A 116 -10.28 8.89 -11.76
C ASP A 116 -10.94 9.42 -13.04
N TYR A 117 -10.12 9.70 -14.04
CA TYR A 117 -10.53 9.63 -15.45
C TYR A 117 -9.86 8.39 -16.05
N ARG A 118 -10.66 7.58 -16.75
CA ARG A 118 -10.21 6.33 -17.34
C ARG A 118 -10.60 6.29 -18.81
N SER A 119 -9.65 5.91 -19.66
CA SER A 119 -9.82 5.69 -21.07
C SER A 119 -9.40 4.27 -21.43
N TYR A 120 -10.12 3.62 -22.33
CA TYR A 120 -9.96 2.21 -22.64
C TYR A 120 -9.88 1.96 -24.15
N GLN A 121 -9.14 0.89 -24.51
CA GLN A 121 -9.13 0.32 -25.84
C GLN A 121 -9.22 -1.21 -25.71
N PRO A 122 -10.05 -1.92 -26.50
CA PRO A 122 -10.98 -1.34 -27.51
C PRO A 122 -12.17 -0.61 -26.84
N ASP A 123 -12.58 0.49 -27.44
CA ASP A 123 -13.69 1.35 -26.94
C ASP A 123 -15.00 0.57 -26.77
N GLU A 124 -15.23 -0.45 -27.59
CA GLU A 124 -16.44 -1.27 -27.53
C GLU A 124 -16.56 -2.13 -26.26
N TRP A 125 -15.45 -2.37 -25.58
CA TRP A 125 -15.48 -3.13 -24.33
C TRP A 125 -15.91 -2.28 -23.15
N ARG A 126 -15.48 -1.02 -23.13
CA ARG A 126 -15.82 -0.06 -22.09
C ARG A 126 -15.77 1.38 -22.59
N ASN A 127 -16.69 2.20 -22.10
CA ASN A 127 -16.67 3.62 -22.35
C ASN A 127 -15.66 4.33 -21.44
N ASP A 128 -15.03 5.37 -21.97
CA ASP A 128 -14.27 6.32 -21.17
C ASP A 128 -15.15 6.93 -20.09
N THR A 129 -14.59 7.12 -18.89
CA THR A 129 -15.41 7.51 -17.76
C THR A 129 -14.67 8.34 -16.72
N PHE A 130 -15.39 9.26 -16.11
CA PHE A 130 -15.02 9.84 -14.81
C PHE A 130 -15.66 9.02 -13.70
N SER A 131 -14.89 8.69 -12.69
CA SER A 131 -15.38 7.88 -11.57
C SER A 131 -14.80 8.32 -10.23
N ILE A 132 -15.53 8.04 -9.15
CA ILE A 132 -15.00 8.12 -7.79
C ILE A 132 -14.60 6.71 -7.39
N ARG A 133 -13.34 6.39 -7.57
CA ARG A 133 -12.83 5.03 -7.34
C ARG A 133 -12.94 4.60 -5.89
N ARG A 134 -12.67 5.52 -4.96
CA ARG A 134 -12.84 5.32 -3.51
C ARG A 134 -13.19 6.63 -2.83
N ALA A 135 -14.17 6.58 -1.94
CA ALA A 135 -14.48 7.64 -0.98
C ALA A 135 -14.68 6.99 0.38
N ARG A 136 -13.67 7.07 1.25
CA ARG A 136 -13.70 6.45 2.58
C ARG A 136 -13.64 7.48 3.67
N LEU A 137 -14.38 7.20 4.72
CA LEU A 137 -14.32 7.94 5.97
C LEU A 137 -14.34 6.94 7.12
N GLY A 138 -13.51 7.19 8.11
CA GLY A 138 -13.42 6.33 9.27
C GLY A 138 -12.74 6.98 10.44
N GLY A 139 -12.66 6.23 11.54
CA GLY A 139 -11.99 6.63 12.75
C GLY A 139 -11.28 5.47 13.42
N THR A 140 -10.17 5.80 14.06
CA THR A 140 -9.44 4.92 14.94
C THR A 140 -9.51 5.49 16.34
N PHE A 141 -10.12 4.75 17.26
CA PHE A 141 -10.27 5.12 18.65
C PHE A 141 -9.41 4.24 19.54
N SER A 142 -8.41 4.83 20.21
CA SER A 142 -7.56 4.12 21.15
C SER A 142 -8.00 4.47 22.58
N PHE A 143 -8.08 3.46 23.45
CA PHE A 143 -8.48 3.62 24.85
C PHE A 143 -7.74 2.66 25.77
N LEU A 144 -7.62 3.03 27.03
CA LEU A 144 -6.89 2.28 28.05
C LEU A 144 -5.47 1.89 27.62
N LYS A 145 -4.83 2.68 26.74
CA LYS A 145 -3.48 2.50 26.15
C LYS A 145 -3.30 1.27 25.28
N ASP A 146 -3.99 0.17 25.58
CA ASP A 146 -3.76 -1.14 24.98
C ASP A 146 -4.85 -1.55 23.97
N PHE A 147 -5.95 -0.83 23.89
CA PHE A 147 -7.06 -1.16 23.00
C PHE A 147 -7.21 -0.13 21.89
N THR A 148 -7.51 -0.60 20.70
CA THR A 148 -7.79 0.24 19.54
C THR A 148 -8.97 -0.32 18.76
N VAL A 149 -9.99 0.48 18.54
CA VAL A 149 -11.11 0.18 17.65
C VAL A 149 -10.92 0.98 16.37
N ARG A 150 -11.07 0.35 15.21
CA ARG A 150 -11.15 1.02 13.91
C ARG A 150 -12.44 0.69 13.23
N VAL A 151 -13.12 1.74 12.78
CA VAL A 151 -14.31 1.64 11.92
C VAL A 151 -14.06 2.53 10.69
N GLU A 152 -14.23 1.96 9.49
CA GLU A 152 -14.08 2.69 8.22
C GLU A 152 -15.13 2.18 7.23
N GLY A 153 -15.84 3.09 6.58
CA GLY A 153 -16.79 2.82 5.51
C GLY A 153 -16.25 3.26 4.15
N GLU A 154 -16.63 2.52 3.11
CA GLU A 154 -16.49 2.90 1.70
C GLU A 154 -17.85 3.43 1.21
N TYR A 155 -17.86 4.64 0.69
CA TYR A 155 -19.09 5.34 0.25
C TYR A 155 -19.17 5.46 -1.27
N ALA A 156 -18.06 5.29 -1.96
CA ALA A 156 -18.00 5.20 -3.41
C ALA A 156 -17.11 3.99 -3.74
N ASN A 157 -17.72 2.90 -4.11
CA ASN A 157 -17.03 1.70 -4.57
C ASN A 157 -17.39 1.53 -6.04
N ASP A 158 -16.72 2.29 -6.88
CA ASP A 158 -16.85 2.17 -8.32
C ASP A 158 -16.04 0.94 -8.78
N ASN A 159 -16.60 -0.22 -8.56
CA ASN A 159 -16.23 -1.41 -9.31
C ASN A 159 -16.86 -1.25 -10.68
N ILE A 160 -16.04 -0.86 -11.62
CA ILE A 160 -16.35 -0.58 -13.02
C ILE A 160 -17.54 -1.41 -13.51
N GLY A 161 -18.66 -0.75 -13.79
CA GLY A 161 -19.89 -1.40 -14.27
C GLY A 161 -20.88 -1.83 -13.18
N THR A 162 -20.64 -1.61 -11.89
CA THR A 162 -21.59 -1.88 -10.82
C THR A 162 -21.93 -0.61 -10.04
N ARG A 163 -23.17 -0.51 -9.60
CA ARG A 163 -23.66 0.60 -8.79
C ARG A 163 -22.89 0.65 -7.46
N ALA A 164 -22.39 1.84 -7.11
CA ALA A 164 -21.75 2.06 -5.81
C ALA A 164 -22.67 1.64 -4.67
N THR A 165 -22.14 0.84 -3.74
CA THR A 165 -22.83 0.45 -2.52
C THR A 165 -21.97 0.81 -1.31
N THR A 166 -22.57 1.42 -0.30
CA THR A 166 -21.90 1.66 0.97
C THR A 166 -21.56 0.34 1.64
N ALA A 167 -20.31 0.17 2.07
CA ALA A 167 -19.82 -1.05 2.66
C ALA A 167 -18.84 -0.76 3.81
N LEU A 168 -18.91 -1.54 4.89
CA LEU A 168 -17.91 -1.51 5.93
C LEU A 168 -16.61 -2.13 5.40
N THR A 169 -15.49 -1.39 5.44
CA THR A 169 -14.16 -1.91 5.09
C THR A 169 -13.44 -2.46 6.32
N TYR A 170 -13.24 -1.63 7.31
CA TYR A 170 -12.67 -2.03 8.60
C TYR A 170 -13.70 -1.92 9.70
N GLY A 171 -13.79 -2.95 10.52
CA GLY A 171 -14.59 -2.97 11.75
C GLY A 171 -13.94 -3.94 12.72
N TYR A 172 -12.89 -3.48 13.46
CA TYR A 172 -12.14 -4.38 14.32
C TYR A 172 -11.74 -3.74 15.66
N LEU A 173 -11.45 -4.61 16.62
CA LEU A 173 -10.81 -4.31 17.90
C LEU A 173 -9.41 -4.94 17.91
N ASP A 174 -8.40 -4.13 18.25
CA ASP A 174 -7.04 -4.58 18.51
C ASP A 174 -6.74 -4.53 20.01
N PHE A 175 -6.06 -5.55 20.52
CA PHE A 175 -5.35 -5.55 21.76
C PHE A 175 -3.84 -5.47 21.47
N THR A 176 -3.18 -4.39 21.92
CA THR A 176 -1.84 -3.99 21.43
C THR A 176 -0.78 -3.93 22.52
N ARG A 177 -1.07 -4.46 23.72
CA ARG A 177 -0.18 -4.41 24.88
C ARG A 177 1.22 -4.93 24.60
N TRP A 178 1.32 -5.99 23.79
CA TRP A 178 2.59 -6.60 23.44
C TRP A 178 2.90 -6.33 21.96
N PRO A 179 3.91 -5.48 21.65
CA PRO A 179 4.28 -5.21 20.25
C PRO A 179 4.61 -6.47 19.45
N ALA A 180 5.16 -7.48 20.13
CA ALA A 180 5.49 -8.76 19.52
C ALA A 180 4.29 -9.66 19.23
N ALA A 181 3.13 -9.45 19.87
CA ALA A 181 1.96 -10.30 19.74
C ALA A 181 0.68 -9.48 20.01
N LYS A 182 0.22 -8.76 19.02
CA LYS A 182 -1.04 -8.03 19.02
C LYS A 182 -2.17 -8.95 18.56
N ILE A 183 -3.37 -8.75 19.07
CA ILE A 183 -4.54 -9.56 18.70
C ILE A 183 -5.57 -8.63 18.06
N ARG A 184 -6.09 -9.01 16.91
CA ARG A 184 -7.17 -8.32 16.20
C ARG A 184 -8.38 -9.21 16.07
N VAL A 185 -9.57 -8.68 16.33
CA VAL A 185 -10.85 -9.38 16.15
C VAL A 185 -11.82 -8.48 15.40
N GLY A 186 -12.52 -9.01 14.41
CA GLY A 186 -13.52 -8.30 13.62
C GLY A 186 -13.32 -8.43 12.12
N GLN A 187 -13.70 -7.41 11.35
CA GLN A 187 -13.48 -7.34 9.92
C GLN A 187 -12.20 -6.55 9.59
N PHE A 188 -11.27 -7.20 8.95
CA PHE A 188 -9.96 -6.63 8.62
C PHE A 188 -9.44 -7.21 7.30
N LYS A 189 -8.32 -6.69 6.82
CA LYS A 189 -7.57 -7.23 5.69
C LYS A 189 -6.64 -8.34 6.22
N PRO A 190 -6.86 -9.62 5.86
CA PRO A 190 -5.90 -10.68 6.13
C PRO A 190 -4.59 -10.38 5.38
N PHE A 191 -3.44 -10.47 6.08
CA PHE A 191 -2.16 -10.14 5.46
C PHE A 191 -1.60 -11.35 4.74
N PHE A 192 -1.41 -11.21 3.43
CA PHE A 192 -0.82 -12.21 2.54
C PHE A 192 -0.01 -11.47 1.48
N GLY A 193 1.25 -11.86 1.26
CA GLY A 193 2.14 -11.19 0.33
C GLY A 193 2.54 -9.77 0.76
N LEU A 194 3.20 -9.03 -0.14
CA LEU A 194 3.72 -7.69 0.09
C LEU A 194 2.72 -6.60 -0.33
N GLU A 195 2.12 -6.72 -1.53
CA GLU A 195 1.26 -5.66 -2.10
C GLU A 195 -0.11 -5.63 -1.41
N ARG A 196 -0.71 -6.77 -1.09
CA ARG A 196 -2.04 -6.81 -0.45
C ARG A 196 -2.13 -6.19 0.94
N PRO A 197 -1.19 -6.38 1.87
CA PRO A 197 -1.21 -5.71 3.18
C PRO A 197 -1.06 -4.20 3.08
N GLN A 198 -0.40 -3.71 2.04
CA GLN A 198 -0.17 -2.29 1.82
C GLN A 198 -1.49 -1.51 1.73
N SER A 199 -1.50 -0.29 2.23
CA SER A 199 -2.65 0.60 2.04
C SER A 199 -2.77 1.01 0.58
N THR A 200 -3.96 0.90 0.02
CA THR A 200 -4.24 1.40 -1.34
C THR A 200 -4.13 2.94 -1.48
N ASN A 201 -3.76 3.65 -0.40
CA ASN A 201 -3.30 5.04 -0.48
C ASN A 201 -1.87 5.15 -0.99
N PHE A 202 -1.06 4.09 -0.83
CA PHE A 202 0.38 4.14 -1.01
C PHE A 202 0.90 3.09 -2.00
N THR A 203 0.01 2.43 -2.73
CA THR A 203 0.39 1.52 -3.82
C THR A 203 1.18 2.26 -4.89
N ASP A 204 2.08 1.53 -5.53
CA ASP A 204 2.94 2.09 -6.56
C ASP A 204 2.15 2.53 -7.80
N PHE A 205 1.13 1.75 -8.14
CA PHE A 205 0.24 1.99 -9.27
C PHE A 205 -1.20 2.25 -8.81
N THR A 206 -2.04 2.73 -9.72
CA THR A 206 -3.44 3.06 -9.43
C THR A 206 -4.26 1.85 -9.01
N GLU A 207 -3.93 0.66 -9.57
CA GLU A 207 -4.57 -0.61 -9.22
C GLU A 207 -3.50 -1.67 -8.85
N LEU A 208 -3.93 -2.69 -8.12
CA LEU A 208 -3.09 -3.85 -7.77
C LEU A 208 -2.77 -4.67 -9.01
N SER A 209 -1.68 -5.43 -8.98
CA SER A 209 -1.24 -6.33 -10.05
C SER A 209 -2.25 -7.45 -10.33
N LEU A 210 -2.15 -8.12 -11.49
CA LEU A 210 -2.92 -9.34 -11.78
C LEU A 210 -2.72 -10.41 -10.70
N ALA A 211 -1.55 -10.41 -10.05
CA ALA A 211 -1.20 -11.37 -9.01
C ALA A 211 -1.96 -11.14 -7.69
N THR A 212 -2.31 -9.89 -7.38
CA THR A 212 -2.76 -9.51 -6.04
C THR A 212 -4.12 -8.82 -6.03
N ASN A 213 -4.69 -8.46 -7.17
CA ASN A 213 -6.03 -7.88 -7.24
C ASN A 213 -7.10 -8.88 -6.74
N ASN A 214 -8.31 -8.40 -6.53
CA ASN A 214 -9.42 -9.29 -6.22
C ASN A 214 -9.81 -10.06 -7.50
N GLY A 215 -9.92 -11.37 -7.37
CA GLY A 215 -10.16 -12.26 -8.50
C GLY A 215 -10.10 -13.72 -8.10
N ALA A 216 -9.57 -14.55 -8.98
CA ALA A 216 -9.53 -16.00 -8.83
C ALA A 216 -8.82 -16.46 -7.54
N ILE A 217 -7.70 -15.85 -7.21
CA ILE A 217 -6.90 -16.22 -6.04
C ILE A 217 -7.46 -15.60 -4.77
N PHE A 218 -7.83 -14.32 -4.83
CA PHE A 218 -8.32 -13.54 -3.70
C PHE A 218 -9.72 -12.99 -3.98
N THR A 219 -10.72 -13.65 -3.45
CA THR A 219 -12.12 -13.28 -3.69
C THR A 219 -12.54 -11.96 -3.03
N SER A 220 -11.82 -11.53 -1.99
CA SER A 220 -12.08 -10.28 -1.28
C SER A 220 -10.83 -9.71 -0.65
N THR A 221 -10.83 -8.39 -0.43
CA THR A 221 -9.75 -7.69 0.30
C THR A 221 -9.91 -7.83 1.82
N TYR A 222 -11.14 -7.89 2.33
CA TYR A 222 -11.45 -7.93 3.76
C TYR A 222 -12.19 -9.20 4.10
N ASP A 223 -12.03 -9.66 5.37
CA ASP A 223 -12.75 -10.79 5.90
C ASP A 223 -12.94 -10.64 7.41
N ARG A 224 -13.81 -11.45 8.01
CA ARG A 224 -14.13 -11.45 9.44
C ARG A 224 -13.41 -12.60 10.13
N GLY A 225 -12.79 -12.32 11.28
CA GLY A 225 -12.10 -13.36 12.04
C GLY A 225 -11.20 -12.81 13.12
N VAL A 226 -10.15 -13.56 13.40
CA VAL A 226 -9.12 -13.26 14.40
C VAL A 226 -7.75 -13.30 13.74
N MET A 227 -6.87 -12.37 14.11
CA MET A 227 -5.48 -12.33 13.67
C MET A 227 -4.57 -12.03 14.86
N VAL A 228 -3.48 -12.79 14.97
CA VAL A 228 -2.34 -12.45 15.82
C VAL A 228 -1.23 -11.94 14.92
N PHE A 229 -0.63 -10.80 15.29
CA PHE A 229 0.41 -10.18 14.45
C PHE A 229 1.36 -9.35 15.31
N GLY A 230 2.57 -9.14 14.83
CA GLY A 230 3.52 -8.30 15.55
C GLY A 230 4.91 -8.28 14.95
N ASP A 231 5.75 -7.52 15.64
CA ASP A 231 7.16 -7.32 15.33
C ASP A 231 7.98 -7.88 16.52
N PRO A 232 8.24 -9.20 16.62
CA PRO A 232 8.98 -9.79 17.73
C PRO A 232 10.44 -9.33 17.77
N MET A 233 10.98 -8.91 16.63
CA MET A 233 12.30 -8.32 16.46
C MET A 233 12.21 -7.15 15.46
N PRO A 234 13.13 -6.17 15.50
CA PRO A 234 13.09 -5.02 14.58
C PRO A 234 13.16 -5.40 13.10
N TRP A 235 13.69 -6.58 12.78
CA TRP A 235 13.86 -7.09 11.44
C TRP A 235 12.82 -8.14 11.03
N LEU A 236 12.00 -8.63 11.98
CA LEU A 236 11.07 -9.74 11.77
C LEU A 236 9.63 -9.28 12.04
N ASN A 237 8.76 -9.47 11.08
CA ASN A 237 7.31 -9.28 11.20
C ASN A 237 6.58 -10.59 10.90
N TYR A 238 5.48 -10.84 11.59
CA TYR A 238 4.62 -11.99 11.32
C TYR A 238 3.15 -11.68 11.54
N ASN A 239 2.31 -12.49 10.94
CA ASN A 239 0.90 -12.62 11.29
C ASN A 239 0.43 -14.06 11.07
N ALA A 240 -0.62 -14.42 11.81
CA ALA A 240 -1.41 -15.63 11.59
C ALA A 240 -2.88 -15.30 11.82
N TYR A 241 -3.77 -15.80 10.99
CA TYR A 241 -5.18 -15.49 11.04
C TYR A 241 -6.07 -16.70 10.80
N VAL A 242 -7.28 -16.62 11.35
CA VAL A 242 -8.41 -17.48 11.05
C VAL A 242 -9.58 -16.58 10.70
N VAL A 243 -10.14 -16.76 9.50
CA VAL A 243 -11.23 -15.93 8.98
C VAL A 243 -12.32 -16.81 8.36
N ASN A 244 -13.52 -16.25 8.15
CA ASN A 244 -14.64 -17.00 7.58
C ASN A 244 -14.38 -17.48 6.14
N GLY A 245 -13.53 -16.81 5.36
CA GLY A 245 -13.27 -17.15 3.96
C GLY A 245 -14.39 -16.72 3.00
N THR A 246 -15.43 -16.07 3.50
CA THR A 246 -16.58 -15.60 2.70
C THR A 246 -16.44 -14.17 2.20
N GLY A 247 -15.44 -13.46 2.71
CA GLY A 247 -15.13 -12.09 2.31
C GLY A 247 -15.94 -11.01 3.02
N GLN A 248 -15.76 -9.79 2.54
CA GLN A 248 -16.28 -8.56 3.13
C GLN A 248 -17.81 -8.56 3.24
N ASN A 249 -18.31 -8.29 4.45
CA ASN A 249 -19.76 -8.10 4.76
C ASN A 249 -20.67 -9.30 4.40
N ASN A 250 -20.10 -10.45 4.09
CA ASN A 250 -20.86 -11.64 3.78
C ASN A 250 -21.10 -12.49 5.04
N ASP A 251 -22.25 -13.12 5.11
CA ASP A 251 -22.53 -14.09 6.17
C ASP A 251 -21.70 -15.36 5.96
N ASP A 252 -21.38 -16.00 7.07
CA ASP A 252 -20.71 -17.30 7.02
C ASP A 252 -21.72 -18.38 6.70
N VAL A 253 -21.57 -18.98 5.54
CA VAL A 253 -22.46 -20.04 5.05
C VAL A 253 -21.84 -21.43 5.16
N ARG A 254 -20.66 -21.54 5.82
CA ARG A 254 -19.88 -22.78 5.94
C ARG A 254 -19.21 -22.86 7.30
N ASP A 255 -19.03 -24.08 7.82
CA ASP A 255 -18.26 -24.31 9.05
C ASP A 255 -16.74 -24.25 8.83
N SER A 256 -16.29 -24.44 7.57
CA SER A 256 -14.88 -24.34 7.22
C SER A 256 -14.38 -22.89 7.27
N LYS A 257 -13.23 -22.68 7.92
CA LYS A 257 -12.56 -21.39 8.02
C LYS A 257 -11.30 -21.35 7.14
N ASP A 258 -10.97 -20.16 6.63
CA ASP A 258 -9.68 -19.93 6.01
C ASP A 258 -8.64 -19.64 7.10
N ILE A 259 -7.53 -20.37 7.07
CA ILE A 259 -6.40 -20.20 7.97
C ILE A 259 -5.23 -19.70 7.13
N GLY A 260 -4.47 -18.73 7.63
CA GLY A 260 -3.28 -18.26 6.92
C GLY A 260 -2.25 -17.66 7.85
N ALA A 261 -1.03 -17.58 7.32
CA ALA A 261 0.08 -16.95 8.00
C ALA A 261 1.01 -16.28 6.98
N ARG A 262 1.73 -15.27 7.44
CA ARG A 262 2.80 -14.58 6.72
C ARG A 262 3.94 -14.34 7.70
N VAL A 263 5.17 -14.56 7.23
CA VAL A 263 6.41 -14.21 7.94
C VAL A 263 7.30 -13.47 6.95
N ASN A 264 7.82 -12.34 7.36
CA ASN A 264 8.74 -11.55 6.54
C ASN A 264 9.85 -10.93 7.37
N ALA A 265 10.99 -10.69 6.73
CA ALA A 265 12.16 -10.12 7.37
C ALA A 265 12.76 -8.99 6.53
N ASN A 266 13.28 -7.97 7.20
CA ASN A 266 14.13 -6.95 6.58
C ASN A 266 15.59 -7.16 7.02
N PHE A 267 16.36 -7.79 6.17
CA PHE A 267 17.78 -8.12 6.43
C PHE A 267 18.68 -6.87 6.43
N ALA A 268 18.22 -5.74 5.89
CA ALA A 268 18.96 -4.48 5.98
C ALA A 268 19.11 -4.00 7.43
N SER A 269 18.28 -4.48 8.36
CA SER A 269 18.40 -4.19 9.79
C SER A 269 19.71 -4.68 10.41
N PHE A 270 20.42 -5.59 9.74
CA PHE A 270 21.75 -6.05 10.14
C PHE A 270 22.89 -5.18 9.55
N THR A 271 22.55 -4.19 8.74
CA THR A 271 23.51 -3.27 8.14
C THR A 271 23.48 -1.92 8.87
N ALA A 272 24.57 -1.14 8.77
CA ALA A 272 24.59 0.23 9.29
C ALA A 272 23.87 1.22 8.37
N ASN A 273 23.51 0.81 7.15
CA ASN A 273 22.90 1.68 6.16
C ASN A 273 21.39 1.73 6.33
N LYS A 274 20.88 2.92 6.67
CA LYS A 274 19.45 3.17 6.91
C LYS A 274 18.64 3.40 5.63
N ASP A 275 19.30 3.64 4.50
CA ASP A 275 18.66 3.89 3.21
C ASP A 275 18.36 2.59 2.44
N VAL A 276 18.64 1.44 3.04
CA VAL A 276 18.46 0.12 2.42
C VAL A 276 17.26 -0.61 3.01
N VAL A 277 16.49 -1.27 2.16
CA VAL A 277 15.53 -2.32 2.52
C VAL A 277 15.93 -3.59 1.78
N LEU A 278 16.06 -4.70 2.52
CA LEU A 278 16.28 -6.04 1.98
C LEU A 278 15.19 -6.95 2.53
N HIS A 279 14.02 -6.89 1.91
CA HIS A 279 12.83 -7.60 2.35
C HIS A 279 12.73 -8.95 1.67
N ALA A 280 12.41 -9.98 2.44
CA ALA A 280 11.94 -11.26 1.94
C ALA A 280 10.87 -11.83 2.87
N GLY A 281 9.90 -12.53 2.31
CA GLY A 281 8.83 -13.13 3.09
C GLY A 281 8.16 -14.30 2.39
N VAL A 282 7.40 -15.03 3.17
CA VAL A 282 6.59 -16.16 2.74
C VAL A 282 5.20 -16.08 3.37
N SER A 283 4.20 -16.42 2.60
CA SER A 283 2.80 -16.48 3.02
C SER A 283 2.21 -17.82 2.63
N ALA A 284 1.40 -18.40 3.51
CA ALA A 284 0.64 -19.61 3.20
C ALA A 284 -0.78 -19.48 3.74
N SER A 285 -1.74 -20.09 3.05
CA SER A 285 -3.11 -20.20 3.56
C SER A 285 -3.81 -21.43 3.02
N LYS A 286 -4.74 -21.94 3.81
CA LYS A 286 -5.64 -23.02 3.43
C LYS A 286 -7.06 -22.64 3.80
N GLY A 287 -7.99 -22.91 2.90
CA GLY A 287 -9.42 -22.67 3.11
C GLY A 287 -10.23 -23.37 2.04
N SER A 288 -11.51 -23.06 1.97
CA SER A 288 -12.38 -23.63 0.95
C SER A 288 -13.18 -22.53 0.25
N ILE A 289 -13.40 -22.69 -1.04
CA ILE A 289 -14.32 -21.86 -1.81
C ILE A 289 -15.65 -22.60 -1.89
N GLY A 290 -16.71 -21.98 -1.35
CA GLY A 290 -18.06 -22.48 -1.55
C GLY A 290 -18.60 -21.99 -2.89
N PHE A 291 -19.04 -22.90 -3.71
CA PHE A 291 -19.77 -22.59 -4.94
C PHE A 291 -21.26 -22.61 -4.61
N SER A 292 -21.92 -21.45 -4.67
CA SER A 292 -23.37 -21.35 -4.55
C SER A 292 -23.96 -21.14 -5.93
N THR A 293 -24.87 -22.00 -6.33
CA THR A 293 -25.63 -21.86 -7.59
C THR A 293 -26.50 -20.59 -7.62
N ALA A 294 -26.81 -20.03 -6.45
CA ALA A 294 -27.66 -18.83 -6.33
C ALA A 294 -26.88 -17.49 -6.39
N ALA A 295 -25.56 -17.49 -6.15
CA ALA A 295 -24.78 -16.24 -5.97
C ALA A 295 -23.45 -16.21 -6.74
N GLY A 296 -23.24 -17.10 -7.73
CA GLY A 296 -22.12 -16.97 -8.67
C GLY A 296 -20.74 -16.86 -8.03
N ASN A 297 -20.39 -17.73 -7.09
CA ASN A 297 -19.00 -17.83 -6.64
C ASN A 297 -18.16 -18.44 -7.75
N ASN A 298 -17.73 -17.62 -8.69
CA ASN A 298 -16.91 -18.00 -9.81
C ASN A 298 -15.44 -17.83 -9.46
N VAL A 299 -14.58 -18.75 -9.88
CA VAL A 299 -13.15 -18.51 -9.92
C VAL A 299 -12.91 -17.69 -11.19
N ALA A 300 -12.81 -16.39 -11.03
CA ALA A 300 -12.76 -15.45 -12.14
C ALA A 300 -11.69 -14.39 -11.91
N GLN A 301 -11.04 -13.97 -13.00
CA GLN A 301 -10.00 -12.94 -12.98
C GLN A 301 -10.33 -11.83 -13.95
N SER A 302 -10.03 -10.61 -13.53
CA SER A 302 -10.21 -9.39 -14.34
C SER A 302 -8.88 -8.68 -14.54
N THR A 303 -8.81 -7.89 -15.61
CA THR A 303 -7.65 -7.04 -15.92
C THR A 303 -7.41 -5.96 -14.86
N GLU A 304 -6.19 -5.46 -14.80
CA GLU A 304 -5.79 -4.38 -13.88
C GLU A 304 -6.38 -3.03 -14.29
N GLY A 305 -6.45 -2.79 -15.59
CA GLY A 305 -6.82 -1.49 -16.16
C GLY A 305 -8.32 -1.22 -16.14
N SER A 306 -9.07 -1.99 -16.89
CA SER A 306 -10.51 -1.79 -17.09
C SER A 306 -11.37 -2.65 -16.16
N GLY A 307 -10.82 -3.72 -15.58
CA GLY A 307 -11.56 -4.72 -14.84
C GLY A 307 -12.43 -5.61 -15.74
N VAL A 308 -12.11 -5.71 -17.01
CA VAL A 308 -12.72 -6.69 -17.91
C VAL A 308 -12.36 -8.09 -17.45
N GLN A 309 -13.38 -8.95 -17.35
CA GLN A 309 -13.19 -10.32 -16.91
C GLN A 309 -12.71 -11.17 -18.10
N PHE A 310 -11.46 -11.64 -18.02
CA PHE A 310 -10.85 -12.45 -19.08
C PHE A 310 -10.84 -13.95 -18.75
N PHE A 311 -10.84 -14.31 -17.47
CA PHE A 311 -10.88 -15.68 -17.00
C PHE A 311 -12.11 -15.89 -16.14
N ASN A 312 -12.86 -16.96 -16.41
CA ASN A 312 -14.05 -17.30 -15.62
C ASN A 312 -14.36 -18.78 -15.72
N VAL A 313 -14.23 -19.48 -14.62
CA VAL A 313 -14.69 -20.87 -14.46
C VAL A 313 -16.01 -20.82 -13.71
N SER A 314 -17.07 -20.41 -14.41
CA SER A 314 -18.42 -20.42 -13.88
C SER A 314 -18.98 -21.83 -13.85
N ASN A 315 -19.72 -22.16 -12.79
CA ASN A 315 -20.40 -23.45 -12.63
C ASN A 315 -19.49 -24.66 -12.70
N ILE A 316 -18.54 -24.75 -11.80
CA ILE A 316 -17.88 -26.03 -11.51
C ILE A 316 -18.93 -27.11 -11.16
N SER A 317 -20.18 -26.72 -10.89
CA SER A 317 -21.22 -27.60 -10.37
C SER A 317 -22.33 -28.00 -11.32
N SER A 318 -22.45 -27.51 -12.56
CA SER A 318 -23.58 -28.01 -13.39
C SER A 318 -23.38 -27.92 -14.90
N THR A 319 -23.62 -29.00 -15.57
CA THR A 319 -23.95 -29.11 -17.00
C THR A 319 -25.45 -28.85 -17.26
N GLY A 320 -26.13 -28.09 -16.42
CA GLY A 320 -27.58 -27.82 -16.55
C GLY A 320 -27.86 -26.33 -16.58
N SER A 321 -28.75 -25.91 -17.47
CA SER A 321 -29.29 -24.55 -17.56
C SER A 321 -29.68 -24.00 -16.18
N ALA A 322 -29.23 -22.81 -15.85
CA ALA A 322 -29.45 -22.11 -14.57
C ALA A 322 -30.94 -21.86 -14.22
N THR A 323 -31.87 -22.25 -15.08
CA THR A 323 -33.32 -21.94 -14.95
C THR A 323 -34.14 -22.99 -14.26
N THR A 324 -33.61 -24.17 -13.90
CA THR A 324 -34.44 -25.27 -13.38
C THR A 324 -33.79 -26.11 -12.28
N VAL A 325 -33.03 -25.55 -11.35
CA VAL A 325 -32.61 -26.28 -10.16
C VAL A 325 -33.75 -26.16 -9.12
N PRO A 326 -34.43 -27.22 -8.77
CA PRO A 326 -35.43 -27.17 -7.69
C PRO A 326 -34.82 -26.69 -6.38
N SER A 327 -35.50 -25.85 -5.65
CA SER A 327 -35.04 -25.28 -4.37
C SER A 327 -34.61 -26.33 -3.33
N THR A 328 -35.02 -27.59 -3.49
CA THR A 328 -34.59 -28.73 -2.66
C THR A 328 -33.16 -29.22 -2.95
N LEU A 329 -32.55 -28.86 -4.06
CA LEU A 329 -31.14 -29.15 -4.41
C LEU A 329 -30.20 -28.01 -4.07
N ALA A 330 -30.70 -26.87 -3.59
CA ALA A 330 -29.91 -25.72 -3.13
C ALA A 330 -29.04 -26.03 -1.89
N THR A 331 -29.20 -27.21 -1.27
CA THR A 331 -28.39 -27.64 -0.12
C THR A 331 -27.14 -28.42 -0.50
N SER A 332 -26.94 -28.80 -1.76
CA SER A 332 -25.71 -29.42 -2.20
C SER A 332 -24.64 -28.34 -2.45
N ARG A 333 -23.97 -27.98 -1.39
CA ARG A 333 -22.85 -27.03 -1.39
C ARG A 333 -21.60 -27.76 -1.84
N PHE A 334 -21.17 -27.52 -3.08
CA PHE A 334 -19.85 -27.96 -3.50
C PHE A 334 -18.82 -27.02 -2.89
N THR A 335 -17.84 -27.59 -2.21
CA THR A 335 -16.68 -26.86 -1.73
C THR A 335 -15.47 -27.37 -2.51
N SER A 336 -14.67 -26.42 -3.01
CA SER A 336 -13.31 -26.71 -3.44
C SER A 336 -12.37 -26.30 -2.33
N ASP A 337 -11.44 -27.14 -1.97
CA ASP A 337 -10.32 -26.74 -1.15
C ASP A 337 -9.43 -25.79 -1.97
N ARG A 338 -8.92 -24.77 -1.32
CA ARG A 338 -7.98 -23.80 -1.88
C ARG A 338 -6.78 -23.69 -0.96
N GLN A 339 -5.59 -23.93 -1.50
CA GLN A 339 -4.33 -23.70 -0.83
C GLN A 339 -3.55 -22.63 -1.58
N ARG A 340 -2.90 -21.72 -0.87
CA ARG A 340 -2.08 -20.66 -1.45
C ARG A 340 -0.72 -20.65 -0.80
N LEU A 341 0.34 -20.59 -1.62
CA LEU A 341 1.71 -20.34 -1.20
C LEU A 341 2.20 -19.10 -1.93
N GLY A 342 2.69 -18.11 -1.20
CA GLY A 342 3.24 -16.87 -1.74
C GLY A 342 4.67 -16.65 -1.29
N LEU A 343 5.50 -16.19 -2.21
CA LEU A 343 6.85 -15.72 -1.97
C LEU A 343 6.90 -14.23 -2.32
N GLU A 344 7.59 -13.44 -1.51
CA GLU A 344 7.68 -12.00 -1.69
C GLU A 344 9.10 -11.49 -1.44
N THR A 345 9.51 -10.50 -2.20
CA THR A 345 10.81 -9.85 -2.04
C THR A 345 10.75 -8.38 -2.43
N ALA A 346 11.54 -7.55 -1.76
CA ALA A 346 11.79 -6.18 -2.19
C ALA A 346 13.20 -5.75 -1.81
N ILE A 347 13.83 -5.03 -2.72
CA ILE A 347 15.12 -4.38 -2.50
C ILE A 347 14.91 -2.90 -2.76
N ALA A 348 15.25 -2.05 -1.79
CA ALA A 348 15.28 -0.62 -1.99
C ALA A 348 16.63 -0.05 -1.54
N TYR A 349 17.13 0.91 -2.31
CA TYR A 349 18.32 1.67 -1.97
C TYR A 349 18.07 3.15 -2.30
N GLY A 350 17.94 3.97 -1.25
CA GLY A 350 17.55 5.36 -1.42
C GLY A 350 16.29 5.51 -2.28
N PRO A 351 16.37 6.19 -3.42
CA PRO A 351 15.21 6.51 -4.26
C PRO A 351 14.76 5.38 -5.21
N VAL A 352 15.45 4.25 -5.25
CA VAL A 352 15.10 3.14 -6.16
C VAL A 352 14.60 1.95 -5.37
N LYS A 353 13.50 1.36 -5.84
CA LYS A 353 12.89 0.14 -5.29
C LYS A 353 12.60 -0.84 -6.41
N VAL A 354 12.91 -2.11 -6.17
CA VAL A 354 12.47 -3.26 -6.97
C VAL A 354 11.75 -4.20 -6.03
N GLN A 355 10.58 -4.69 -6.44
CA GLN A 355 9.84 -5.70 -5.68
C GLN A 355 9.22 -6.73 -6.61
N ALA A 356 8.97 -7.92 -6.08
CA ALA A 356 8.34 -9.01 -6.79
C ALA A 356 7.58 -9.92 -5.83
N GLU A 357 6.50 -10.51 -6.31
CA GLU A 357 5.75 -11.57 -5.64
C GLU A 357 5.45 -12.70 -6.61
N TYR A 358 5.46 -13.93 -6.12
CA TYR A 358 4.97 -15.12 -6.80
C TYR A 358 3.97 -15.83 -5.91
N ILE A 359 2.81 -16.20 -6.46
CA ILE A 359 1.77 -16.93 -5.72
C ILE A 359 1.33 -18.13 -6.55
N ASN A 360 1.35 -19.30 -5.93
CA ASN A 360 0.68 -20.49 -6.42
C ASN A 360 -0.58 -20.73 -5.60
N ALA A 361 -1.72 -20.86 -6.27
CA ALA A 361 -3.01 -21.21 -5.67
C ALA A 361 -3.51 -22.53 -6.25
N ASN A 362 -3.50 -23.56 -5.45
CA ASN A 362 -4.03 -24.88 -5.79
C ASN A 362 -5.51 -24.97 -5.41
N PHE A 363 -6.31 -25.51 -6.30
CA PHE A 363 -7.75 -25.75 -6.14
C PHE A 363 -8.05 -27.22 -6.36
N GLU A 364 -8.46 -27.91 -5.30
CA GLU A 364 -8.84 -29.31 -5.32
C GLU A 364 -10.34 -29.46 -5.08
N GLY A 365 -11.05 -30.17 -5.94
CA GLY A 365 -12.50 -30.31 -5.81
C GLY A 365 -13.13 -31.26 -6.81
N LYS A 366 -14.44 -31.13 -7.00
CA LYS A 366 -15.19 -31.93 -7.98
C LYS A 366 -16.04 -31.01 -8.84
N ARG A 367 -16.07 -31.28 -10.15
CA ARG A 367 -16.95 -30.63 -11.12
C ARG A 367 -18.10 -31.57 -11.49
N GLY A 368 -19.33 -31.10 -11.38
CA GLY A 368 -20.52 -31.84 -11.81
C GLY A 368 -21.57 -31.99 -10.71
N PRO A 369 -22.65 -32.75 -10.97
CA PRO A 369 -23.70 -32.98 -9.96
C PRO A 369 -23.15 -33.77 -8.77
N THR A 370 -23.72 -33.54 -7.60
CA THR A 370 -23.27 -33.85 -6.24
C THR A 370 -22.64 -35.22 -5.98
N THR A 371 -23.00 -36.25 -6.74
CA THR A 371 -22.55 -37.63 -6.50
C THR A 371 -21.65 -38.20 -7.59
N ALA A 372 -21.64 -37.62 -8.78
CA ALA A 372 -20.90 -38.11 -9.93
C ALA A 372 -19.90 -37.10 -10.53
N GLY A 373 -19.50 -36.10 -9.75
CA GLY A 373 -18.59 -35.05 -10.24
C GLY A 373 -17.20 -35.58 -10.57
N VAL A 374 -16.62 -35.06 -11.65
CA VAL A 374 -15.22 -35.35 -12.03
C VAL A 374 -14.30 -34.55 -11.09
N ALA A 375 -13.36 -35.26 -10.44
CA ALA A 375 -12.35 -34.63 -9.60
C ALA A 375 -11.43 -33.74 -10.46
N PHE A 376 -11.02 -32.61 -9.91
CA PHE A 376 -9.98 -31.74 -10.45
C PHE A 376 -9.01 -31.32 -9.35
N ASP A 377 -7.77 -31.09 -9.74
CA ASP A 377 -6.69 -30.58 -8.91
C ASP A 377 -5.85 -29.68 -9.82
N ASN A 378 -6.12 -28.37 -9.74
CA ASN A 378 -5.63 -27.40 -10.71
C ASN A 378 -4.97 -26.23 -10.02
N ASP A 379 -3.87 -25.76 -10.58
CA ASP A 379 -3.11 -24.61 -10.11
C ASP A 379 -3.44 -23.35 -10.88
N ILE A 380 -3.42 -22.24 -10.16
CA ILE A 380 -3.30 -20.89 -10.73
C ILE A 380 -1.99 -20.30 -10.23
N LYS A 381 -1.11 -19.94 -11.14
CA LYS A 381 0.19 -19.33 -10.87
C LYS A 381 0.17 -17.88 -11.31
N VAL A 382 0.53 -16.99 -10.40
CA VAL A 382 0.59 -15.56 -10.69
C VAL A 382 1.88 -14.97 -10.14
N TRP A 383 2.40 -13.95 -10.81
CA TRP A 383 3.52 -13.20 -10.31
C TRP A 383 3.55 -11.80 -10.89
N TYR A 384 4.21 -10.90 -10.18
CA TYR A 384 4.59 -9.61 -10.73
C TYR A 384 6.00 -9.23 -10.29
N ALA A 385 6.61 -8.34 -11.05
CA ALA A 385 7.80 -7.62 -10.67
C ALA A 385 7.66 -6.16 -11.11
N ASP A 386 8.09 -5.25 -10.26
CA ASP A 386 8.13 -3.84 -10.57
C ASP A 386 9.43 -3.14 -10.13
N VAL A 387 9.72 -2.04 -10.81
CA VAL A 387 10.77 -1.10 -10.45
C VAL A 387 10.17 0.28 -10.33
N ASN A 388 10.51 0.98 -9.25
CA ASN A 388 10.04 2.32 -8.97
C ASN A 388 11.22 3.23 -8.62
N TRP A 389 11.17 4.48 -9.08
CA TRP A 389 12.21 5.46 -8.90
C TRP A 389 11.62 6.82 -8.47
N LEU A 390 11.96 7.26 -7.27
CA LEU A 390 11.68 8.60 -6.78
C LEU A 390 12.71 9.58 -7.38
N VAL A 391 12.35 10.21 -8.50
CA VAL A 391 13.24 11.09 -9.29
C VAL A 391 13.77 12.24 -8.45
N THR A 392 13.02 12.71 -7.49
CA THR A 392 13.34 13.80 -6.57
C THR A 392 14.24 13.36 -5.40
N GLY A 393 14.52 12.05 -5.30
CA GLY A 393 15.54 11.51 -4.42
C GLY A 393 15.11 11.22 -2.98
N GLU A 394 13.79 11.11 -2.67
CA GLU A 394 13.30 10.58 -1.40
C GLU A 394 13.75 9.13 -1.21
N SER A 395 13.70 8.63 0.03
CA SER A 395 14.11 7.25 0.33
C SER A 395 12.89 6.36 0.57
N TYR A 396 12.84 5.19 -0.09
CA TYR A 396 11.82 4.17 0.19
C TYR A 396 11.97 3.55 1.58
N ALA A 397 13.20 3.56 2.13
CA ALA A 397 13.44 3.03 3.47
C ALA A 397 12.70 3.84 4.55
N ASP A 398 12.53 5.15 4.37
CA ASP A 398 11.77 6.01 5.29
C ASP A 398 10.28 5.66 5.32
N ALA A 399 9.77 5.08 4.25
CA ALA A 399 8.38 4.66 4.11
C ALA A 399 8.15 3.18 4.47
N TYR A 400 9.21 2.40 4.70
CA TYR A 400 9.10 0.97 5.00
C TYR A 400 8.94 0.73 6.48
N LYS A 401 7.89 -0.03 6.86
CA LYS A 401 7.63 -0.40 8.26
C LYS A 401 6.85 -1.71 8.34
N SER A 402 7.24 -2.57 9.29
CA SER A 402 6.51 -3.83 9.60
C SER A 402 6.15 -4.63 8.34
N GLY A 403 7.11 -4.76 7.42
CA GLY A 403 6.97 -5.59 6.23
C GLY A 403 6.13 -4.98 5.10
N VAL A 404 5.88 -3.67 5.07
CA VAL A 404 5.17 -2.99 3.98
C VAL A 404 5.74 -1.60 3.72
N PHE A 405 5.60 -1.14 2.47
CA PHE A 405 5.87 0.27 2.12
C PHE A 405 4.62 1.13 2.39
N GLY A 406 4.86 2.33 2.88
CA GLY A 406 3.81 3.26 3.29
C GLY A 406 3.91 4.60 2.57
N ARG A 407 3.63 5.67 3.31
CA ARG A 407 3.56 7.03 2.81
C ARG A 407 4.93 7.60 2.47
N ILE A 408 5.15 7.97 1.21
CA ILE A 408 6.28 8.80 0.80
C ILE A 408 5.99 10.25 1.22
N LYS A 409 6.97 10.88 1.86
CA LYS A 409 6.91 12.29 2.27
C LYS A 409 7.91 13.06 1.40
N PRO A 410 7.43 14.01 0.57
CA PRO A 410 8.34 14.87 -0.21
C PRO A 410 9.33 15.60 0.68
N LYS A 411 10.57 15.73 0.24
CA LYS A 411 11.58 16.57 0.91
C LYS A 411 11.13 18.03 0.98
N ASN A 412 10.48 18.49 -0.08
CA ASN A 412 9.83 19.80 -0.15
C ASN A 412 8.42 19.61 -0.69
N ASN A 413 7.41 19.99 0.09
CA ASN A 413 6.02 19.95 -0.39
C ASN A 413 5.84 20.90 -1.56
N PHE A 414 4.88 20.59 -2.44
CA PHE A 414 4.48 21.52 -3.49
C PHE A 414 3.97 22.82 -2.84
N ASP A 415 4.55 23.91 -3.27
CA ASP A 415 4.11 25.26 -3.00
C ASP A 415 4.15 26.05 -4.33
N ASP A 416 3.60 27.22 -4.36
CA ASP A 416 3.59 28.07 -5.56
C ASP A 416 4.92 28.82 -5.81
N LYS A 417 6.00 28.47 -5.09
CA LYS A 417 7.27 29.21 -5.11
C LYS A 417 8.47 28.36 -5.48
N THR A 418 8.82 27.35 -4.67
CA THR A 418 10.07 26.60 -4.79
C THR A 418 9.92 25.10 -4.59
N GLY A 419 8.87 24.65 -3.91
CA GLY A 419 8.58 23.24 -3.64
C GLY A 419 7.81 22.62 -4.79
N TRP A 420 8.31 21.51 -5.35
CA TRP A 420 7.65 20.79 -6.43
C TRP A 420 6.97 19.49 -5.96
N GLY A 421 7.08 19.14 -4.66
CA GLY A 421 6.67 17.82 -4.18
C GLY A 421 7.69 16.76 -4.59
N ALA A 422 7.24 15.51 -4.64
CA ALA A 422 8.06 14.38 -5.09
C ALA A 422 7.50 13.78 -6.39
N PHE A 423 8.39 13.29 -7.26
CA PHE A 423 8.03 12.59 -8.49
C PHE A 423 8.52 11.14 -8.44
N GLU A 424 7.65 10.22 -8.79
CA GLU A 424 7.94 8.80 -8.88
C GLU A 424 7.58 8.27 -10.28
N LEU A 425 8.46 7.48 -10.85
CA LEU A 425 8.23 6.72 -12.08
C LEU A 425 8.28 5.23 -11.75
N GLY A 426 7.41 4.45 -12.36
CA GLY A 426 7.34 3.02 -12.14
C GLY A 426 7.04 2.23 -13.41
N LEU A 427 7.54 1.00 -13.44
CA LEU A 427 7.22 0.02 -14.46
C LEU A 427 6.96 -1.32 -13.78
N ARG A 428 5.84 -1.97 -14.11
CA ARG A 428 5.45 -3.28 -13.61
C ARG A 428 5.15 -4.22 -14.77
N TYR A 429 5.57 -5.47 -14.63
CA TYR A 429 5.08 -6.59 -15.40
C TYR A 429 4.37 -7.56 -14.47
N SER A 430 3.21 -8.08 -14.88
CA SER A 430 2.45 -9.08 -14.13
C SER A 430 1.95 -10.17 -15.05
N LYS A 431 1.90 -11.40 -14.55
CA LYS A 431 1.40 -12.58 -15.28
C LYS A 431 0.41 -13.37 -14.46
N PHE A 432 -0.65 -13.81 -15.12
CA PHE A 432 -1.66 -14.75 -14.66
C PHE A 432 -1.62 -15.99 -15.54
N ASP A 433 -1.47 -17.16 -14.92
CA ASP A 433 -1.43 -18.46 -15.59
C ASP A 433 -2.36 -19.44 -14.85
N ALA A 434 -3.47 -19.76 -15.48
CA ALA A 434 -4.44 -20.78 -15.08
C ALA A 434 -4.61 -21.83 -16.21
N SER A 435 -3.51 -22.18 -16.89
CA SER A 435 -3.50 -23.15 -18.00
C SER A 435 -4.09 -24.50 -17.61
N ASP A 436 -3.91 -24.93 -16.36
CA ASP A 436 -4.53 -26.15 -15.82
C ASP A 436 -6.08 -26.11 -15.87
N PHE A 437 -6.65 -24.90 -15.84
CA PHE A 437 -8.11 -24.70 -15.96
C PHE A 437 -8.63 -24.60 -17.39
N LYS A 438 -7.78 -24.65 -18.42
CA LYS A 438 -8.16 -24.46 -19.82
C LYS A 438 -9.33 -25.35 -20.26
N ALA A 439 -9.30 -26.62 -19.84
CA ALA A 439 -10.38 -27.59 -20.13
C ALA A 439 -11.70 -27.30 -19.38
N LEU A 440 -11.65 -26.45 -18.36
CA LEU A 440 -12.80 -26.08 -17.53
C LEU A 440 -13.44 -24.75 -17.93
N LEU A 441 -12.82 -24.01 -18.87
CA LEU A 441 -13.39 -22.76 -19.38
C LEU A 441 -14.72 -23.02 -20.09
N PRO A 442 -15.70 -22.12 -19.97
CA PRO A 442 -16.92 -22.20 -20.75
C PRO A 442 -16.64 -22.14 -22.25
N ALA A 443 -17.43 -22.87 -23.02
CA ALA A 443 -17.36 -22.73 -24.50
C ALA A 443 -17.65 -21.27 -24.90
N ALA A 444 -16.91 -20.79 -25.91
CA ALA A 444 -17.15 -19.46 -26.45
C ALA A 444 -18.59 -19.33 -27.00
N THR A 445 -19.21 -18.19 -26.69
CA THR A 445 -20.55 -17.82 -27.11
C THR A 445 -20.50 -16.60 -28.05
N ALA A 446 -21.62 -16.16 -28.56
CA ALA A 446 -21.69 -14.92 -29.35
C ALA A 446 -21.39 -13.66 -28.52
N THR A 447 -21.48 -13.73 -27.18
CA THR A 447 -21.32 -12.58 -26.29
C THR A 447 -20.13 -12.67 -25.35
N ALA A 448 -19.57 -13.87 -25.12
CA ALA A 448 -18.45 -14.07 -24.20
C ALA A 448 -17.50 -15.17 -24.67
N ALA A 449 -16.21 -14.93 -24.54
CA ALA A 449 -15.13 -15.91 -24.63
C ALA A 449 -14.07 -15.56 -23.59
N PHE A 450 -13.43 -16.58 -23.01
CA PHE A 450 -12.46 -16.44 -21.92
C PHE A 450 -11.15 -17.14 -22.28
N THR A 451 -10.06 -16.63 -21.69
CA THR A 451 -8.73 -17.26 -21.77
C THR A 451 -8.25 -17.70 -20.40
N SER A 452 -7.28 -18.61 -20.37
CA SER A 452 -6.63 -19.10 -19.13
C SER A 452 -5.38 -18.32 -18.77
N GLU A 453 -4.81 -17.55 -19.66
CA GLU A 453 -3.57 -16.83 -19.43
C GLU A 453 -3.66 -15.39 -19.91
N ALA A 454 -3.01 -14.50 -19.17
CA ALA A 454 -2.82 -13.10 -19.54
C ALA A 454 -1.56 -12.54 -18.90
N ASP A 455 -0.97 -11.55 -19.54
CA ASP A 455 0.09 -10.73 -18.95
C ASP A 455 -0.19 -9.24 -19.14
N ALA A 456 0.36 -8.41 -18.28
CA ALA A 456 0.15 -6.98 -18.34
C ALA A 456 1.43 -6.20 -18.05
N TRP A 457 1.65 -5.15 -18.82
CA TRP A 457 2.62 -4.11 -18.57
C TRP A 457 1.93 -2.86 -18.03
N THR A 458 2.44 -2.31 -16.94
CA THR A 458 1.93 -1.06 -16.38
C THR A 458 3.08 -0.06 -16.26
N ALA A 459 2.99 1.05 -16.99
CA ALA A 459 3.86 2.20 -16.81
C ALA A 459 3.15 3.26 -15.96
N GLY A 460 3.82 3.83 -14.98
CA GLY A 460 3.26 4.78 -14.03
C GLY A 460 4.11 6.01 -13.81
N ALA A 461 3.46 7.15 -13.64
CA ALA A 461 4.03 8.37 -13.15
C ALA A 461 3.18 8.90 -11.99
N LYS A 462 3.82 9.33 -10.91
CA LYS A 462 3.15 9.84 -9.71
C LYS A 462 3.78 11.17 -9.31
N TRP A 463 2.95 12.17 -9.12
CA TRP A 463 3.31 13.45 -8.54
C TRP A 463 2.71 13.56 -7.14
N ILE A 464 3.56 13.51 -6.12
CA ILE A 464 3.21 13.60 -4.71
C ILE A 464 3.39 15.06 -4.29
N LEU A 465 2.30 15.83 -4.28
CA LEU A 465 2.32 17.25 -3.97
C LEU A 465 2.74 17.50 -2.51
N ASN A 466 2.19 16.71 -1.61
CA ASN A 466 2.51 16.69 -0.18
C ASN A 466 2.15 15.31 0.38
N PRO A 467 2.40 14.99 1.64
CA PRO A 467 2.09 13.67 2.19
C PRO A 467 0.64 13.19 1.98
N ASN A 468 -0.31 14.11 1.80
CA ASN A 468 -1.74 13.82 1.74
C ASN A 468 -2.34 13.86 0.33
N ALA A 469 -1.70 14.60 -0.62
CA ALA A 469 -2.24 14.83 -1.96
C ALA A 469 -1.29 14.33 -3.05
N ARG A 470 -1.82 13.64 -4.07
CA ARG A 470 -1.06 13.14 -5.22
C ARG A 470 -1.90 13.04 -6.48
N ILE A 471 -1.23 13.09 -7.61
CA ILE A 471 -1.78 12.83 -8.94
C ILE A 471 -1.00 11.65 -9.51
N MET A 472 -1.70 10.68 -10.10
CA MET A 472 -1.10 9.47 -10.68
C MET A 472 -1.61 9.31 -12.10
N LEU A 473 -0.71 8.96 -13.01
CA LEU A 473 -1.01 8.56 -14.38
C LEU A 473 -0.45 7.17 -14.59
N ASN A 474 -1.32 6.24 -15.03
CA ASN A 474 -0.91 4.90 -15.41
C ASN A 474 -1.38 4.58 -16.81
N TYR A 475 -0.55 3.87 -17.56
CA TYR A 475 -0.91 3.19 -18.78
C TYR A 475 -0.71 1.70 -18.58
N VAL A 476 -1.74 0.92 -18.88
CA VAL A 476 -1.76 -0.54 -18.72
C VAL A 476 -2.01 -1.14 -20.09
N HIS A 477 -1.16 -2.08 -20.51
CA HIS A 477 -1.32 -2.89 -21.71
C HIS A 477 -1.39 -4.35 -21.28
N THR A 478 -2.50 -5.01 -21.55
CA THR A 478 -2.76 -6.41 -21.22
C THR A 478 -2.83 -7.24 -22.50
N ASN A 479 -2.09 -8.35 -22.57
CA ASN A 479 -2.15 -9.34 -23.62
C ASN A 479 -2.87 -10.59 -23.12
N PHE A 480 -3.67 -11.19 -23.96
CA PHE A 480 -4.38 -12.43 -23.69
C PHE A 480 -3.82 -13.55 -24.59
N ASP A 481 -3.60 -14.74 -24.01
CA ASP A 481 -3.10 -15.90 -24.79
C ASP A 481 -4.05 -16.33 -25.93
N ASN A 482 -5.33 -16.09 -25.76
CA ASN A 482 -6.35 -16.28 -26.81
C ASN A 482 -7.33 -15.11 -26.76
N ASP A 483 -7.94 -14.82 -27.92
CA ASP A 483 -8.95 -13.78 -28.00
C ASP A 483 -10.02 -13.95 -26.92
N ILE A 484 -10.30 -12.88 -26.21
CA ILE A 484 -11.47 -12.81 -25.32
C ILE A 484 -12.61 -12.07 -26.02
N ARG A 485 -13.83 -12.33 -25.59
CA ARG A 485 -15.01 -11.66 -26.16
C ARG A 485 -15.77 -10.91 -25.07
N VAL A 486 -15.90 -9.62 -25.27
CA VAL A 486 -16.66 -8.71 -24.39
C VAL A 486 -17.69 -8.00 -25.27
N SER A 487 -18.97 -8.03 -24.86
CA SER A 487 -20.06 -7.38 -25.59
C SER A 487 -20.15 -7.75 -27.08
N GLY A 488 -19.73 -8.98 -27.42
CA GLY A 488 -19.77 -9.48 -28.80
C GLY A 488 -18.52 -9.16 -29.65
N LYS A 489 -17.56 -8.38 -29.13
CA LYS A 489 -16.30 -8.03 -29.81
C LYS A 489 -15.17 -8.90 -29.31
N LEU A 490 -14.34 -9.42 -30.22
CA LEU A 490 -13.15 -10.21 -29.95
C LEU A 490 -11.92 -9.31 -30.06
N ASP A 491 -11.00 -9.50 -29.11
CA ASP A 491 -9.65 -8.92 -29.15
C ASP A 491 -8.70 -9.76 -28.29
N ASP A 492 -7.42 -9.73 -28.59
CA ASP A 492 -6.34 -10.37 -27.83
C ASP A 492 -5.58 -9.41 -26.95
N THR A 493 -5.96 -8.12 -26.93
CA THR A 493 -5.31 -7.07 -26.15
C THR A 493 -6.30 -6.14 -25.48
N GLU A 494 -5.88 -5.50 -24.41
CA GLU A 494 -6.58 -4.40 -23.74
C GLU A 494 -5.59 -3.31 -23.37
N GLU A 495 -5.96 -2.06 -23.61
CA GLU A 495 -5.23 -0.89 -23.16
C GLU A 495 -6.11 -0.05 -22.22
N ALA A 496 -5.50 0.50 -21.18
CA ALA A 496 -6.17 1.41 -20.26
C ALA A 496 -5.23 2.55 -19.84
N ALA A 497 -5.70 3.77 -19.94
CA ALA A 497 -5.05 4.94 -19.35
C ALA A 497 -5.88 5.44 -18.15
N VAL A 498 -5.23 5.61 -17.02
CA VAL A 498 -5.89 6.03 -15.77
C VAL A 498 -5.19 7.26 -15.21
N LEU A 499 -5.89 8.37 -15.15
CA LEU A 499 -5.48 9.57 -14.42
C LEU A 499 -6.25 9.63 -13.11
N ARG A 500 -5.55 9.62 -11.98
CA ARG A 500 -6.12 9.67 -10.63
C ARG A 500 -5.67 10.92 -9.88
N ALA A 501 -6.63 11.65 -9.32
CA ALA A 501 -6.38 12.62 -8.26
C ALA A 501 -6.77 11.99 -6.91
N GLN A 502 -5.85 12.05 -5.94
CA GLN A 502 -6.06 11.46 -4.62
C GLN A 502 -5.75 12.46 -3.52
N TYR A 503 -6.63 12.47 -2.52
CA TYR A 503 -6.39 13.11 -1.23
C TYR A 503 -6.70 12.13 -0.10
N ASP A 504 -5.80 12.02 0.90
CA ASP A 504 -5.99 11.19 2.09
C ASP A 504 -5.45 11.88 3.36
N PHE A 505 -6.11 11.62 4.46
CA PHE A 505 -5.73 12.18 5.77
C PHE A 505 -5.99 11.18 6.91
#